data_569c360bc99802610e09d021a7d9b80e
#
_entry.id   569c360bc99802610e09d021a7d9b80e
#
_cell.length_a   1.000
_cell.length_b   1.000
_cell.length_c   1.000
_cell.angle_alpha   90.00
_cell.angle_beta   90.00
_cell.angle_gamma   90.00
#
_symmetry.space_group_name_H-M   'P 1'
#
loop_
_entity.id
_entity.type
_entity.pdbx_description
1 polymer ?
#
loop_
_entity_poly.entity_id
_entity_poly.type
_entity_poly.pdbx_seq_one_letter_code
_entity_poly.pdbx_strand_id
1 'polypeptide(L)'
;MAPVPPDDTVEIAVRTFIPSDAEGISILIRRNYDETYHKRFVYDPDAVRQANETGRIVSIVAHYYETVIGHFALIPAQNSSIAEIGIAAVDPAFKHLGIMNRMFDLLCTTARSMGRTGFYGEAIMLHPFSQRANLRHGMSETAVLLGEVPSTVEIEHRYKDTRRSGAMVSYLLFDRGERSLALPERYRAIIAATYERSKIPFHEAPPTTAAVTPPACHHNQALGIGSIIIDAPLSPQHLELTLVALMSETCAMIYADVNLQRFGNIEETIELLNRRGFFYAGVMYSLHGGEDYLRLQRKNTQNVDEEDLQCYSEFGQYLLGFILEDERRISRFG
;
A
#
# COMPACT_ATOMS: atom_id res chain seq x y z
N MET A 1 25.94 -12.45 -17.65
CA MET A 1 27.00 -12.24 -16.63
C MET A 1 26.42 -11.42 -15.50
N ALA A 2 26.68 -11.76 -14.24
CA ALA A 2 26.34 -10.87 -13.15
C ALA A 2 27.17 -9.58 -13.27
N PRO A 3 26.60 -8.39 -13.03
CA PRO A 3 27.39 -7.16 -13.04
C PRO A 3 28.48 -7.20 -11.97
N VAL A 4 29.67 -6.77 -12.33
CA VAL A 4 30.80 -6.65 -11.39
C VAL A 4 30.53 -5.47 -10.46
N PRO A 5 30.76 -5.56 -9.13
CA PRO A 5 30.61 -4.42 -8.22
C PRO A 5 31.52 -3.26 -8.66
N PRO A 6 31.11 -2.00 -8.36
CA PRO A 6 31.78 -0.84 -8.91
C PRO A 6 33.27 -0.76 -8.48
N ASP A 7 34.09 -0.51 -9.44
CA ASP A 7 35.42 0.11 -9.21
C ASP A 7 35.15 1.57 -8.73
N ASP A 8 35.93 2.07 -7.78
CA ASP A 8 35.75 3.42 -7.18
C ASP A 8 35.76 4.60 -8.18
N THR A 9 36.00 4.30 -9.47
CA THR A 9 36.11 5.27 -10.55
C THR A 9 34.82 5.40 -11.39
N VAL A 10 33.77 4.57 -11.19
CA VAL A 10 32.60 4.56 -12.05
C VAL A 10 31.38 5.13 -11.37
N GLU A 11 30.82 6.17 -11.97
CA GLU A 11 29.64 6.86 -11.48
C GLU A 11 28.37 6.07 -11.80
N ILE A 12 27.56 5.77 -10.75
CA ILE A 12 26.22 5.24 -10.91
C ILE A 12 25.30 6.39 -11.31
N ALA A 13 24.68 6.32 -12.48
CA ALA A 13 23.70 7.30 -12.94
C ALA A 13 22.29 6.93 -12.47
N VAL A 14 21.52 7.93 -12.00
CA VAL A 14 20.08 7.78 -11.67
C VAL A 14 19.29 8.78 -12.47
N ARG A 15 18.28 8.31 -13.21
CA ARG A 15 17.44 9.15 -14.09
C ARG A 15 16.04 8.55 -14.28
N THR A 16 15.19 9.31 -14.94
CA THR A 16 13.90 8.80 -15.42
C THR A 16 14.10 7.81 -16.58
N PHE A 17 13.13 6.94 -16.76
CA PHE A 17 13.07 5.92 -17.80
C PHE A 17 13.27 6.47 -19.23
N ILE A 18 13.95 5.71 -20.07
CA ILE A 18 13.90 5.81 -21.52
C ILE A 18 13.58 4.43 -22.13
N PRO A 19 13.02 4.33 -23.36
CA PRO A 19 12.55 3.07 -23.94
C PRO A 19 13.57 1.92 -23.94
N SER A 20 14.86 2.21 -24.06
CA SER A 20 15.94 1.21 -24.03
C SER A 20 16.15 0.55 -22.65
N ASP A 21 15.59 1.10 -21.57
CA ASP A 21 15.73 0.54 -20.22
C ASP A 21 14.83 -0.68 -19.98
N ALA A 22 13.79 -0.85 -20.79
CA ALA A 22 12.72 -1.80 -20.55
C ALA A 22 13.22 -3.24 -20.38
N GLU A 23 14.15 -3.70 -21.22
CA GLU A 23 14.75 -5.02 -21.12
C GLU A 23 15.55 -5.18 -19.83
N GLY A 24 16.37 -4.17 -19.50
CA GLY A 24 17.18 -4.16 -18.27
C GLY A 24 16.33 -4.21 -17.03
N ILE A 25 15.19 -3.50 -17.00
CA ILE A 25 14.22 -3.55 -15.89
C ILE A 25 13.66 -4.95 -15.72
N SER A 26 13.20 -5.58 -16.81
CA SER A 26 12.64 -6.95 -16.76
C SER A 26 13.68 -7.97 -16.24
N ILE A 27 14.92 -7.85 -16.66
CA ILE A 27 16.03 -8.69 -16.17
C ILE A 27 16.28 -8.44 -14.69
N LEU A 28 16.33 -7.18 -14.25
CA LEU A 28 16.55 -6.82 -12.84
C LEU A 28 15.44 -7.38 -11.94
N ILE A 29 14.18 -7.26 -12.36
CA ILE A 29 13.04 -7.78 -11.58
C ILE A 29 13.11 -9.31 -11.48
N ARG A 30 13.43 -10.03 -12.55
CA ARG A 30 13.63 -11.49 -12.49
C ARG A 30 14.74 -11.88 -11.51
N ARG A 31 15.84 -11.13 -11.43
CA ARG A 31 16.94 -11.40 -10.48
C ARG A 31 16.53 -11.24 -9.02
N ASN A 32 15.56 -10.36 -8.73
CA ASN A 32 15.12 -10.09 -7.37
C ASN A 32 13.91 -10.94 -6.92
N TYR A 33 13.03 -11.32 -7.85
CA TYR A 33 11.73 -11.91 -7.54
C TYR A 33 11.44 -13.19 -8.33
N ASP A 34 12.39 -13.70 -9.12
CA ASP A 34 12.11 -14.71 -10.14
C ASP A 34 10.92 -14.29 -11.01
N GLU A 35 9.89 -15.15 -11.10
CA GLU A 35 8.61 -14.82 -11.73
C GLU A 35 7.45 -14.77 -10.73
N THR A 36 7.72 -14.43 -9.46
CA THR A 36 6.71 -14.43 -8.40
C THR A 36 6.06 -13.07 -8.15
N TYR A 37 6.64 -11.98 -8.72
CA TYR A 37 6.09 -10.64 -8.51
C TYR A 37 4.69 -10.50 -9.13
N HIS A 38 3.72 -10.02 -8.33
CA HIS A 38 2.30 -10.00 -8.72
C HIS A 38 1.97 -9.10 -9.91
N LYS A 39 2.72 -8.01 -10.14
CA LYS A 39 2.54 -7.14 -11.31
C LYS A 39 3.24 -7.76 -12.54
N ARG A 40 2.62 -8.78 -13.14
CA ARG A 40 3.21 -9.65 -14.19
C ARG A 40 3.78 -8.92 -15.41
N PHE A 41 3.26 -7.75 -15.76
CA PHE A 41 3.72 -6.96 -16.90
C PHE A 41 5.21 -6.58 -16.82
N VAL A 42 5.79 -6.55 -15.61
CA VAL A 42 7.21 -6.17 -15.42
C VAL A 42 8.21 -7.17 -16.03
N TYR A 43 7.73 -8.37 -16.38
CA TYR A 43 8.55 -9.42 -17.00
C TYR A 43 8.59 -9.36 -18.52
N ASP A 44 7.74 -8.53 -19.13
CA ASP A 44 7.68 -8.28 -20.56
C ASP A 44 8.21 -6.87 -20.88
N PRO A 45 9.36 -6.74 -21.56
CA PRO A 45 9.94 -5.44 -21.90
C PRO A 45 9.01 -4.53 -22.70
N ASP A 46 8.18 -5.07 -23.61
CA ASP A 46 7.24 -4.27 -24.36
C ASP A 46 6.12 -3.74 -23.49
N ALA A 47 5.63 -4.55 -22.56
CA ALA A 47 4.63 -4.10 -21.57
C ALA A 47 5.20 -3.07 -20.60
N VAL A 48 6.48 -3.18 -20.20
CA VAL A 48 7.18 -2.15 -19.38
C VAL A 48 7.28 -0.84 -20.15
N ARG A 49 7.68 -0.89 -21.43
CA ARG A 49 7.75 0.29 -22.30
C ARG A 49 6.40 0.97 -22.42
N GLN A 50 5.38 0.21 -22.81
CA GLN A 50 4.01 0.72 -22.95
C GLN A 50 3.48 1.32 -21.62
N ALA A 51 3.76 0.70 -20.49
CA ALA A 51 3.31 1.21 -19.18
C ALA A 51 3.92 2.58 -18.83
N ASN A 52 5.20 2.83 -19.21
CA ASN A 52 5.84 4.13 -19.04
C ASN A 52 5.32 5.15 -20.08
N GLU A 53 5.20 4.78 -21.34
CA GLU A 53 4.71 5.67 -22.41
C GLU A 53 3.27 6.15 -22.17
N THR A 54 2.43 5.28 -21.61
CA THR A 54 1.03 5.62 -21.28
C THR A 54 0.88 6.32 -19.92
N GLY A 55 1.96 6.48 -19.15
CA GLY A 55 1.93 7.03 -17.80
C GLY A 55 1.28 6.13 -16.76
N ARG A 56 1.05 4.84 -17.08
CA ARG A 56 0.56 3.85 -16.10
C ARG A 56 1.56 3.66 -14.96
N ILE A 57 2.85 3.78 -15.27
CA ILE A 57 3.93 3.91 -14.29
C ILE A 57 4.87 5.02 -14.75
N VAL A 58 5.64 5.57 -13.81
CA VAL A 58 6.76 6.47 -14.08
C VAL A 58 7.97 5.87 -13.40
N SER A 59 8.86 5.28 -14.19
CA SER A 59 10.03 4.57 -13.69
C SER A 59 11.22 5.49 -13.47
N ILE A 60 11.88 5.31 -12.32
CA ILE A 60 13.21 5.82 -12.02
C ILE A 60 14.18 4.67 -12.13
N VAL A 61 15.29 4.86 -12.84
CA VAL A 61 16.24 3.81 -13.17
C VAL A 61 17.64 4.20 -12.72
N ALA A 62 18.35 3.27 -12.11
CA ALA A 62 19.77 3.41 -11.79
C ALA A 62 20.61 2.54 -12.74
N HIS A 63 21.65 3.13 -13.29
CA HIS A 63 22.57 2.51 -14.25
C HIS A 63 23.99 2.44 -13.72
N TYR A 64 24.64 1.34 -14.03
CA TYR A 64 26.07 1.17 -13.97
C TYR A 64 26.55 0.83 -15.39
N TYR A 65 27.25 1.76 -16.07
CA TYR A 65 27.41 1.73 -17.52
C TYR A 65 26.05 1.53 -18.22
N GLU A 66 25.97 0.59 -19.15
CA GLU A 66 24.75 0.26 -19.91
C GLU A 66 23.79 -0.69 -19.16
N THR A 67 24.15 -1.11 -17.93
CA THR A 67 23.38 -2.09 -17.17
C THR A 67 22.44 -1.42 -16.21
N VAL A 68 21.15 -1.78 -16.24
CA VAL A 68 20.16 -1.40 -15.24
C VAL A 68 20.43 -2.18 -13.95
N ILE A 69 20.74 -1.45 -12.89
CA ILE A 69 21.10 -2.01 -11.56
C ILE A 69 20.10 -1.61 -10.47
N GLY A 70 19.18 -0.70 -10.77
CA GLY A 70 18.11 -0.29 -9.87
C GLY A 70 16.88 0.17 -10.61
N HIS A 71 15.72 -0.09 -10.03
CA HIS A 71 14.42 0.37 -10.51
C HIS A 71 13.52 0.74 -9.36
N PHE A 72 12.75 1.82 -9.53
CA PHE A 72 11.71 2.25 -8.61
C PHE A 72 10.63 2.98 -9.40
N ALA A 73 9.36 2.67 -9.18
CA ALA A 73 8.27 3.25 -9.93
C ALA A 73 7.30 4.05 -9.07
N LEU A 74 6.82 5.16 -9.62
CA LEU A 74 5.57 5.82 -9.27
C LEU A 74 4.46 5.17 -10.09
N ILE A 75 3.35 4.81 -9.43
CA ILE A 75 2.17 4.21 -10.04
C ILE A 75 1.00 5.15 -9.76
N PRO A 76 0.70 6.07 -10.69
CA PRO A 76 -0.38 7.04 -10.51
C PRO A 76 -1.73 6.34 -10.45
N ALA A 77 -2.52 6.60 -9.41
CA ALA A 77 -3.91 6.18 -9.35
C ALA A 77 -4.78 7.15 -10.19
N GLN A 78 -5.77 6.61 -10.88
CA GLN A 78 -6.77 7.44 -11.55
C GLN A 78 -7.62 8.18 -10.52
N ASN A 79 -7.92 9.45 -10.77
CA ASN A 79 -8.73 10.31 -9.90
C ASN A 79 -8.19 10.48 -8.47
N SER A 80 -6.89 10.29 -8.25
CA SER A 80 -6.22 10.55 -6.98
C SER A 80 -5.03 11.49 -7.16
N SER A 81 -4.82 12.40 -6.22
CA SER A 81 -3.61 13.22 -6.15
C SER A 81 -2.42 12.47 -5.52
N ILE A 82 -2.68 11.30 -4.95
CA ILE A 82 -1.68 10.39 -4.37
C ILE A 82 -1.30 9.33 -5.40
N ALA A 83 -0.03 8.92 -5.42
CA ALA A 83 0.44 7.78 -6.20
C ALA A 83 0.87 6.62 -5.27
N GLU A 84 0.84 5.39 -5.77
CA GLU A 84 1.58 4.28 -5.13
C GLU A 84 3.06 4.37 -5.52
N ILE A 85 3.97 4.00 -4.63
CA ILE A 85 5.35 3.69 -4.98
C ILE A 85 5.58 2.19 -4.89
N GLY A 86 6.23 1.62 -5.89
CA GLY A 86 6.44 0.16 -5.92
C GLY A 86 7.41 -0.27 -7.00
N ILE A 87 7.44 -1.58 -7.25
CA ILE A 87 8.35 -2.21 -8.22
C ILE A 87 9.81 -1.81 -7.90
N ALA A 88 10.13 -1.77 -6.60
CA ALA A 88 11.44 -1.34 -6.10
C ALA A 88 12.42 -2.52 -6.11
N ALA A 89 13.51 -2.39 -6.83
CA ALA A 89 14.55 -3.39 -6.88
C ALA A 89 15.93 -2.73 -7.03
N VAL A 90 16.93 -3.31 -6.37
CA VAL A 90 18.35 -3.01 -6.60
C VAL A 90 19.08 -4.33 -6.75
N ASP A 91 19.92 -4.44 -7.76
CA ASP A 91 20.72 -5.64 -8.01
C ASP A 91 21.52 -5.99 -6.72
N PRO A 92 21.46 -7.23 -6.25
CA PRO A 92 22.13 -7.64 -5.01
C PRO A 92 23.61 -7.29 -4.93
N ALA A 93 24.32 -7.28 -6.07
CA ALA A 93 25.75 -6.92 -6.14
C ALA A 93 26.02 -5.42 -5.88
N PHE A 94 24.99 -4.58 -5.98
CA PHE A 94 25.08 -3.11 -5.83
C PHE A 94 24.35 -2.59 -4.58
N LYS A 95 23.96 -3.47 -3.67
CA LYS A 95 23.35 -3.07 -2.39
C LYS A 95 24.36 -2.28 -1.54
N HIS A 96 23.82 -1.47 -0.62
CA HIS A 96 24.58 -0.61 0.30
C HIS A 96 25.28 0.61 -0.32
N LEU A 97 25.17 0.85 -1.63
CA LEU A 97 25.73 2.01 -2.34
C LEU A 97 24.80 3.24 -2.36
N GLY A 98 23.73 3.23 -1.57
CA GLY A 98 22.79 4.37 -1.48
C GLY A 98 21.89 4.56 -2.71
N ILE A 99 21.87 3.61 -3.64
CA ILE A 99 21.11 3.70 -4.91
C ILE A 99 19.62 3.94 -4.66
N MET A 100 19.03 3.19 -3.72
CA MET A 100 17.62 3.34 -3.38
C MET A 100 17.31 4.76 -2.89
N ASN A 101 18.18 5.37 -2.07
CA ASN A 101 17.98 6.74 -1.59
C ASN A 101 18.00 7.74 -2.76
N ARG A 102 18.95 7.61 -3.68
CA ARG A 102 19.05 8.49 -4.86
C ARG A 102 17.83 8.35 -5.79
N MET A 103 17.34 7.11 -5.98
CA MET A 103 16.11 6.88 -6.74
C MET A 103 14.89 7.47 -6.04
N PHE A 104 14.82 7.35 -4.70
CA PHE A 104 13.72 7.93 -3.91
C PHE A 104 13.70 9.46 -4.01
N ASP A 105 14.85 10.13 -3.92
CA ASP A 105 14.94 11.60 -4.04
C ASP A 105 14.45 12.07 -5.41
N LEU A 106 14.85 11.39 -6.47
CA LEU A 106 14.38 11.70 -7.82
C LEU A 106 12.89 11.41 -7.97
N LEU A 107 12.38 10.32 -7.37
CA LEU A 107 10.97 9.96 -7.35
C LEU A 107 10.14 11.05 -6.64
N CYS A 108 10.60 11.58 -5.51
CA CYS A 108 9.98 12.72 -4.82
C CYS A 108 9.88 13.95 -5.73
N THR A 109 10.97 14.30 -6.40
CA THR A 109 11.03 15.42 -7.34
C THR A 109 10.07 15.22 -8.51
N THR A 110 10.06 14.02 -9.07
CA THR A 110 9.16 13.66 -10.19
C THR A 110 7.70 13.69 -9.77
N ALA A 111 7.34 13.14 -8.60
CA ALA A 111 5.98 13.18 -8.09
C ALA A 111 5.47 14.63 -7.93
N ARG A 112 6.29 15.52 -7.37
CA ARG A 112 5.96 16.96 -7.24
C ARG A 112 5.77 17.64 -8.59
N SER A 113 6.64 17.38 -9.57
CA SER A 113 6.52 17.96 -10.91
C SER A 113 5.26 17.49 -11.66
N MET A 114 4.74 16.29 -11.30
CA MET A 114 3.47 15.77 -11.80
C MET A 114 2.25 16.29 -11.04
N GLY A 115 2.41 17.23 -10.10
CA GLY A 115 1.32 17.77 -9.29
C GLY A 115 0.76 16.79 -8.27
N ARG A 116 1.50 15.75 -7.87
CA ARG A 116 1.06 14.84 -6.83
C ARG A 116 1.21 15.48 -5.45
N THR A 117 0.22 15.25 -4.57
CA THR A 117 0.24 15.76 -3.19
C THR A 117 0.96 14.82 -2.22
N GLY A 118 1.38 13.66 -2.69
CA GLY A 118 2.11 12.65 -1.93
C GLY A 118 2.15 11.30 -2.64
N PHE A 119 2.63 10.31 -1.93
CA PHE A 119 2.56 8.91 -2.33
C PHE A 119 2.53 7.99 -1.11
N TYR A 120 2.11 6.76 -1.33
CA TYR A 120 2.19 5.69 -0.35
C TYR A 120 2.94 4.49 -0.90
N GLY A 121 3.47 3.68 0.00
CA GLY A 121 4.10 2.40 -0.31
C GLY A 121 3.65 1.31 0.65
N GLU A 122 3.57 0.10 0.14
CA GLU A 122 3.21 -1.11 0.87
C GLU A 122 4.48 -1.96 1.05
N ALA A 123 5.02 -1.94 2.26
CA ALA A 123 6.22 -2.69 2.60
C ALA A 123 5.85 -4.08 3.11
N ILE A 124 6.27 -5.12 2.40
CA ILE A 124 6.05 -6.51 2.84
C ILE A 124 6.62 -6.73 4.25
N MET A 125 5.90 -7.51 5.07
CA MET A 125 6.26 -7.72 6.47
C MET A 125 7.03 -9.02 6.74
N LEU A 126 7.52 -9.72 5.70
CA LEU A 126 8.44 -10.85 5.83
C LEU A 126 9.84 -10.41 6.33
N HIS A 127 10.17 -9.13 6.20
CA HIS A 127 11.40 -8.51 6.68
C HIS A 127 11.21 -6.99 6.89
N PRO A 128 12.02 -6.34 7.75
CA PRO A 128 11.83 -4.93 8.08
C PRO A 128 12.52 -3.93 7.14
N PHE A 129 13.20 -4.39 6.06
CA PHE A 129 14.13 -3.54 5.29
C PHE A 129 13.42 -2.39 4.58
N SER A 130 12.31 -2.67 3.89
CA SER A 130 11.54 -1.64 3.17
C SER A 130 10.86 -0.68 4.14
N GLN A 131 10.34 -1.16 5.27
CA GLN A 131 9.76 -0.31 6.33
C GLN A 131 10.82 0.68 6.86
N ARG A 132 12.03 0.17 7.17
CA ARG A 132 13.15 1.02 7.61
C ARG A 132 13.53 2.07 6.57
N ALA A 133 13.55 1.71 5.29
CA ALA A 133 13.82 2.65 4.20
C ALA A 133 12.75 3.73 4.12
N ASN A 134 11.47 3.36 4.13
CA ASN A 134 10.34 4.28 4.10
C ASN A 134 10.41 5.31 5.25
N LEU A 135 10.66 4.86 6.48
CA LEU A 135 10.77 5.75 7.64
C LEU A 135 11.97 6.69 7.57
N ARG A 136 13.12 6.21 7.05
CA ARG A 136 14.31 7.07 6.85
C ARG A 136 14.05 8.20 5.85
N HIS A 137 13.17 7.96 4.89
CA HIS A 137 12.73 8.97 3.92
C HIS A 137 11.57 9.83 4.43
N GLY A 138 11.21 9.74 5.71
CA GLY A 138 10.20 10.58 6.35
C GLY A 138 8.76 10.16 6.05
N MET A 139 8.54 8.95 5.57
CA MET A 139 7.21 8.36 5.48
C MET A 139 6.67 8.02 6.88
N SER A 140 5.35 8.05 7.04
CA SER A 140 4.65 7.69 8.28
C SER A 140 3.82 6.43 8.05
N GLU A 141 3.92 5.47 8.96
CA GLU A 141 3.12 4.24 8.96
C GLU A 141 1.67 4.56 9.33
N THR A 142 0.71 4.00 8.59
CA THR A 142 -0.71 4.33 8.75
C THR A 142 -1.64 3.14 8.80
N ALA A 143 -1.25 2.00 8.24
CA ALA A 143 -2.06 0.79 8.20
C ALA A 143 -1.19 -0.47 8.16
N VAL A 144 -1.76 -1.59 8.64
CA VAL A 144 -1.24 -2.94 8.40
C VAL A 144 -2.32 -3.75 7.70
N LEU A 145 -2.02 -4.20 6.50
CA LEU A 145 -2.90 -5.02 5.67
C LEU A 145 -2.51 -6.48 5.88
N LEU A 146 -3.27 -7.20 6.70
CA LEU A 146 -3.06 -8.64 6.89
C LEU A 146 -3.40 -9.39 5.61
N GLY A 147 -2.59 -10.39 5.26
CA GLY A 147 -2.85 -11.22 4.09
C GLY A 147 -2.82 -10.51 2.73
N GLU A 148 -2.30 -9.28 2.63
CA GLU A 148 -2.15 -8.55 1.36
C GLU A 148 -1.26 -9.30 0.38
N VAL A 149 -0.15 -9.85 0.86
CA VAL A 149 0.86 -10.49 0.04
C VAL A 149 0.55 -11.97 -0.12
N PRO A 150 0.27 -12.47 -1.34
CA PRO A 150 0.05 -13.89 -1.57
C PRO A 150 1.24 -14.75 -1.18
N SER A 151 1.00 -15.98 -0.70
CA SER A 151 2.04 -16.96 -0.36
C SER A 151 2.91 -17.40 -1.55
N THR A 152 2.53 -17.05 -2.77
CA THR A 152 3.31 -17.31 -3.99
C THR A 152 4.45 -16.33 -4.20
N VAL A 153 4.47 -15.20 -3.46
CA VAL A 153 5.52 -14.20 -3.57
C VAL A 153 6.77 -14.66 -2.83
N GLU A 154 7.89 -14.63 -3.53
CA GLU A 154 9.22 -14.94 -3.02
C GLU A 154 10.18 -13.79 -3.31
N ILE A 155 10.97 -13.38 -2.33
CA ILE A 155 11.90 -12.26 -2.46
C ILE A 155 13.34 -12.77 -2.28
N GLU A 156 14.17 -12.57 -3.29
CA GLU A 156 15.60 -12.93 -3.31
C GLU A 156 15.89 -14.40 -2.94
N HIS A 157 14.97 -15.32 -3.26
CA HIS A 157 15.04 -16.75 -2.89
C HIS A 157 15.21 -17.02 -1.38
N ARG A 158 14.95 -16.04 -0.52
CA ARG A 158 15.18 -16.12 0.93
C ARG A 158 13.92 -15.91 1.75
N TYR A 159 13.10 -14.94 1.32
CA TYR A 159 11.93 -14.52 2.08
C TYR A 159 10.70 -15.08 1.40
N LYS A 160 10.14 -16.12 1.99
CA LYS A 160 8.95 -16.81 1.54
C LYS A 160 8.16 -17.31 2.74
N ASP A 161 6.86 -17.14 2.69
CA ASP A 161 5.95 -17.76 3.63
C ASP A 161 5.07 -18.78 2.91
N THR A 162 4.65 -19.82 3.61
CA THR A 162 3.62 -20.77 3.15
C THR A 162 2.21 -20.20 3.28
N ARG A 163 2.05 -19.13 4.06
CA ARG A 163 0.83 -18.36 4.28
C ARG A 163 0.90 -17.01 3.56
N ARG A 164 -0.24 -16.33 3.45
CA ARG A 164 -0.29 -14.95 2.98
C ARG A 164 0.32 -14.04 4.04
N SER A 165 1.25 -13.20 3.66
CA SER A 165 1.90 -12.25 4.57
C SER A 165 1.24 -10.88 4.56
N GLY A 166 1.56 -10.05 5.53
CA GLY A 166 1.08 -8.68 5.64
C GLY A 166 1.92 -7.65 4.88
N ALA A 167 1.33 -6.48 4.71
CA ALA A 167 2.01 -5.29 4.23
C ALA A 167 1.81 -4.11 5.19
N MET A 168 2.91 -3.39 5.51
CA MET A 168 2.89 -2.12 6.23
C MET A 168 2.70 -0.99 5.23
N VAL A 169 1.62 -0.23 5.36
CA VAL A 169 1.37 0.96 4.55
C VAL A 169 2.03 2.17 5.19
N SER A 170 2.77 2.92 4.39
CA SER A 170 3.39 4.17 4.82
C SER A 170 3.18 5.27 3.79
N TYR A 171 2.97 6.50 4.26
CA TYR A 171 2.71 7.68 3.41
C TYR A 171 3.81 8.73 3.56
N LEU A 172 4.17 9.36 2.44
CA LEU A 172 4.83 10.66 2.40
C LEU A 172 3.89 11.67 1.75
N LEU A 173 3.36 12.60 2.56
CA LEU A 173 2.51 13.69 2.08
C LEU A 173 3.33 14.97 1.91
N PHE A 174 3.20 15.59 0.75
CA PHE A 174 3.81 16.90 0.45
C PHE A 174 2.93 18.05 0.92
N ASP A 175 1.60 17.83 0.93
CA ASP A 175 0.60 18.71 1.49
C ASP A 175 -0.05 18.05 2.70
N ARG A 176 -0.07 18.76 3.82
CA ARG A 176 -0.62 18.31 5.11
C ARG A 176 -1.70 19.27 5.59
N GLY A 177 -2.54 19.73 4.68
CA GLY A 177 -3.68 20.59 5.02
C GLY A 177 -4.58 19.97 6.09
N GLU A 178 -5.26 20.80 6.85
CA GLU A 178 -6.17 20.39 7.92
C GLU A 178 -7.31 19.51 7.38
N ARG A 179 -7.71 18.51 8.16
CA ARG A 179 -8.80 17.59 7.85
C ARG A 179 -9.99 17.79 8.80
N SER A 180 -11.20 17.65 8.26
CA SER A 180 -12.44 17.56 9.06
C SER A 180 -12.92 16.11 9.03
N LEU A 181 -12.91 15.41 10.18
CA LEU A 181 -13.04 13.96 10.25
C LEU A 181 -14.22 13.52 11.11
N ALA A 182 -15.02 12.60 10.62
CA ALA A 182 -15.93 11.81 11.43
C ALA A 182 -15.15 10.65 12.07
N LEU A 183 -14.92 10.71 13.38
CA LEU A 183 -14.12 9.72 14.10
C LEU A 183 -15.03 8.73 14.84
N PRO A 184 -15.01 7.44 14.47
CA PRO A 184 -15.75 6.43 15.24
C PRO A 184 -15.12 6.27 16.63
N GLU A 185 -15.96 6.24 17.68
CA GLU A 185 -15.53 6.24 19.08
C GLU A 185 -14.52 5.14 19.37
N ARG A 186 -14.79 3.95 18.85
CA ARG A 186 -13.94 2.77 19.03
C ARG A 186 -12.52 2.95 18.53
N TYR A 187 -12.35 3.63 17.40
CA TYR A 187 -11.07 3.78 16.70
C TYR A 187 -10.48 5.19 16.83
N ARG A 188 -11.16 6.08 17.55
CA ARG A 188 -10.78 7.49 17.75
C ARG A 188 -9.32 7.64 18.16
N ALA A 189 -8.89 6.93 19.20
CA ALA A 189 -7.56 7.08 19.76
C ALA A 189 -6.44 6.66 18.78
N ILE A 190 -6.61 5.51 18.11
CA ILE A 190 -5.61 5.02 17.17
C ILE A 190 -5.58 5.85 15.86
N ILE A 191 -6.73 6.34 15.40
CA ILE A 191 -6.79 7.27 14.26
C ILE A 191 -6.09 8.57 14.63
N ALA A 192 -6.41 9.18 15.79
CA ALA A 192 -5.76 10.40 16.24
C ALA A 192 -4.23 10.25 16.34
N ALA A 193 -3.73 9.16 16.93
CA ALA A 193 -2.30 8.86 17.01
C ALA A 193 -1.65 8.73 15.62
N THR A 194 -2.36 8.17 14.63
CA THR A 194 -1.88 8.04 13.25
C THR A 194 -1.75 9.41 12.57
N TYR A 195 -2.74 10.29 12.75
CA TYR A 195 -2.71 11.67 12.22
C TYR A 195 -1.62 12.51 12.88
N GLU A 196 -1.47 12.41 14.21
CA GLU A 196 -0.42 13.10 14.96
C GLU A 196 0.97 12.69 14.47
N ARG A 197 1.22 11.39 14.31
CA ARG A 197 2.49 10.86 13.79
C ARG A 197 2.77 11.35 12.36
N SER A 198 1.75 11.44 11.53
CA SER A 198 1.83 11.96 10.16
C SER A 198 1.92 13.48 10.10
N LYS A 199 1.78 14.16 11.25
CA LYS A 199 1.77 15.63 11.38
C LYS A 199 0.70 16.28 10.48
N ILE A 200 -0.48 15.68 10.42
CA ILE A 200 -1.65 16.21 9.72
C ILE A 200 -2.59 16.77 10.76
N PRO A 201 -2.84 18.08 10.78
CA PRO A 201 -3.82 18.68 11.68
C PRO A 201 -5.24 18.22 11.29
N PHE A 202 -6.08 17.98 12.29
CA PHE A 202 -7.48 17.65 12.07
C PHE A 202 -8.37 18.18 13.18
N HIS A 203 -9.66 18.30 12.88
CA HIS A 203 -10.73 18.53 13.86
C HIS A 203 -11.88 17.57 13.57
N GLU A 204 -12.71 17.34 14.58
CA GLU A 204 -13.89 16.48 14.41
C GLU A 204 -14.97 17.19 13.58
N ALA A 205 -15.45 16.50 12.56
CA ALA A 205 -16.57 16.97 11.77
C ALA A 205 -17.87 16.98 12.59
N PRO A 206 -18.73 18.01 12.43
CA PRO A 206 -20.06 17.95 13.00
C PRO A 206 -20.87 16.81 12.35
N PRO A 207 -21.77 16.17 13.09
CA PRO A 207 -22.68 15.19 12.52
C PRO A 207 -23.44 15.76 11.34
N THR A 208 -23.45 15.07 10.21
CA THR A 208 -24.22 15.42 9.02
C THR A 208 -25.19 14.29 8.69
N THR A 209 -26.32 14.63 8.07
CA THR A 209 -27.26 13.63 7.55
C THR A 209 -26.94 13.39 6.09
N ALA A 210 -26.60 12.15 5.74
CA ALA A 210 -26.41 11.73 4.37
C ALA A 210 -27.40 10.62 4.00
N ALA A 211 -27.77 10.56 2.73
CA ALA A 211 -28.62 9.49 2.23
C ALA A 211 -27.82 8.17 2.17
N VAL A 212 -28.50 7.06 2.49
CA VAL A 212 -27.93 5.72 2.32
C VAL A 212 -27.73 5.45 0.83
N THR A 213 -26.51 5.04 0.45
CA THR A 213 -26.18 4.67 -0.92
C THR A 213 -25.50 3.29 -0.98
N PRO A 214 -25.67 2.54 -2.09
CA PRO A 214 -24.87 1.32 -2.29
C PRO A 214 -23.39 1.65 -2.35
N PRO A 215 -22.52 0.84 -1.72
CA PRO A 215 -21.07 1.01 -1.83
C PRO A 215 -20.59 0.58 -3.22
N ALA A 216 -19.49 1.15 -3.68
CA ALA A 216 -18.76 0.61 -4.82
C ALA A 216 -17.91 -0.59 -4.36
N CYS A 217 -17.69 -1.59 -5.24
CA CYS A 217 -16.82 -2.69 -4.94
C CYS A 217 -15.90 -3.02 -6.13
N HIS A 218 -14.72 -3.53 -5.81
CA HIS A 218 -13.71 -3.95 -6.78
C HIS A 218 -13.11 -5.28 -6.35
N HIS A 219 -12.68 -6.07 -7.33
CA HIS A 219 -11.96 -7.30 -7.12
C HIS A 219 -10.59 -7.25 -7.82
N ASN A 220 -9.53 -7.43 -7.04
CA ASN A 220 -8.18 -7.64 -7.56
C ASN A 220 -7.89 -9.14 -7.61
N GLN A 221 -8.16 -9.75 -8.76
CA GLN A 221 -8.00 -11.19 -8.96
C GLN A 221 -6.54 -11.65 -8.75
N ALA A 222 -5.55 -10.83 -9.15
CA ALA A 222 -4.14 -11.18 -9.02
C ALA A 222 -3.69 -11.33 -7.56
N LEU A 223 -4.30 -10.56 -6.66
CA LEU A 223 -4.03 -10.61 -5.22
C LEU A 223 -5.07 -11.45 -4.46
N GLY A 224 -6.21 -11.79 -5.06
CA GLY A 224 -7.33 -12.42 -4.37
C GLY A 224 -7.92 -11.50 -3.29
N ILE A 225 -8.10 -10.20 -3.62
CA ILE A 225 -8.55 -9.17 -2.68
C ILE A 225 -9.79 -8.48 -3.21
N GLY A 226 -10.83 -8.41 -2.37
CA GLY A 226 -12.00 -7.57 -2.57
C GLY A 226 -11.86 -6.24 -1.85
N SER A 227 -12.38 -5.15 -2.43
CA SER A 227 -12.44 -3.84 -1.80
C SER A 227 -13.85 -3.25 -1.89
N ILE A 228 -14.34 -2.66 -0.80
CA ILE A 228 -15.63 -2.00 -0.68
C ILE A 228 -15.37 -0.53 -0.36
N ILE A 229 -15.85 0.40 -1.19
CA ILE A 229 -15.71 1.85 -0.97
C ILE A 229 -17.03 2.39 -0.46
N ILE A 230 -17.01 3.01 0.72
CA ILE A 230 -18.19 3.45 1.46
C ILE A 230 -18.10 4.96 1.69
N ASP A 231 -18.79 5.72 0.85
CA ASP A 231 -18.82 7.18 0.86
C ASP A 231 -20.08 7.76 1.53
N ALA A 232 -20.99 6.90 1.99
CA ALA A 232 -22.26 7.29 2.62
C ALA A 232 -22.71 6.20 3.60
N PRO A 233 -23.69 6.46 4.49
CA PRO A 233 -24.25 5.47 5.40
C PRO A 233 -24.63 4.18 4.69
N LEU A 234 -24.27 3.04 5.29
CA LEU A 234 -24.43 1.72 4.70
C LEU A 234 -25.64 1.00 5.29
N SER A 235 -26.51 0.45 4.44
CA SER A 235 -27.59 -0.42 4.92
C SER A 235 -27.13 -1.88 5.04
N PRO A 236 -27.75 -2.67 5.95
CA PRO A 236 -27.48 -4.10 6.05
C PRO A 236 -27.67 -4.85 4.71
N GLN A 237 -28.71 -4.49 3.97
CA GLN A 237 -29.02 -5.11 2.68
C GLN A 237 -27.93 -4.83 1.63
N HIS A 238 -27.45 -3.58 1.54
CA HIS A 238 -26.36 -3.23 0.61
C HIS A 238 -25.07 -3.98 0.95
N LEU A 239 -24.73 -4.08 2.25
CA LEU A 239 -23.55 -4.83 2.67
C LEU A 239 -23.64 -6.30 2.32
N GLU A 240 -24.78 -6.96 2.58
CA GLU A 240 -24.98 -8.38 2.26
C GLU A 240 -24.84 -8.66 0.76
N LEU A 241 -25.47 -7.86 -0.08
CA LEU A 241 -25.38 -8.01 -1.54
C LEU A 241 -23.92 -7.84 -2.03
N THR A 242 -23.20 -6.86 -1.47
CA THR A 242 -21.79 -6.63 -1.81
C THR A 242 -20.89 -7.77 -1.36
N LEU A 243 -21.12 -8.30 -0.15
CA LEU A 243 -20.34 -9.45 0.37
C LEU A 243 -20.61 -10.71 -0.45
N VAL A 244 -21.86 -11.00 -0.82
CA VAL A 244 -22.19 -12.13 -1.68
C VAL A 244 -21.47 -12.02 -3.02
N ALA A 245 -21.44 -10.84 -3.64
CA ALA A 245 -20.72 -10.62 -4.89
C ALA A 245 -19.21 -10.88 -4.74
N LEU A 246 -18.57 -10.33 -3.71
CA LEU A 246 -17.12 -10.52 -3.48
C LEU A 246 -16.76 -11.95 -3.05
N MET A 247 -17.61 -12.64 -2.30
CA MET A 247 -17.37 -14.02 -1.90
C MET A 247 -17.46 -14.98 -3.09
N SER A 248 -18.30 -14.69 -4.09
CA SER A 248 -18.34 -15.47 -5.33
C SER A 248 -17.06 -15.38 -6.16
N GLU A 249 -16.28 -14.31 -5.97
CA GLU A 249 -14.99 -14.04 -6.66
C GLU A 249 -13.78 -14.66 -5.95
N THR A 250 -13.97 -15.51 -4.95
CA THR A 250 -12.89 -16.20 -4.21
C THR A 250 -11.86 -15.25 -3.56
N CYS A 251 -12.30 -14.11 -3.05
CA CYS A 251 -11.43 -13.18 -2.31
C CYS A 251 -10.90 -13.83 -1.02
N ALA A 252 -9.58 -13.85 -0.84
CA ALA A 252 -8.95 -14.27 0.41
C ALA A 252 -9.09 -13.20 1.52
N MET A 253 -8.99 -11.93 1.12
CA MET A 253 -9.16 -10.77 1.98
C MET A 253 -10.20 -9.83 1.40
N ILE A 254 -10.95 -9.15 2.26
CA ILE A 254 -11.84 -8.05 1.87
C ILE A 254 -11.50 -6.82 2.71
N TYR A 255 -11.25 -5.69 2.04
CA TYR A 255 -11.09 -4.39 2.67
C TYR A 255 -12.35 -3.56 2.52
N ALA A 256 -12.70 -2.80 3.57
CA ALA A 256 -13.78 -1.81 3.56
C ALA A 256 -13.17 -0.44 3.86
N ASP A 257 -13.18 0.44 2.87
CA ASP A 257 -12.71 1.82 2.97
C ASP A 257 -13.90 2.71 3.31
N VAL A 258 -13.98 3.17 4.56
CA VAL A 258 -15.04 4.04 5.07
C VAL A 258 -14.54 5.48 5.06
N ASN A 259 -15.20 6.34 4.31
CA ASN A 259 -14.82 7.73 4.15
C ASN A 259 -14.90 8.48 5.50
N LEU A 260 -13.82 9.11 5.93
CA LEU A 260 -13.76 9.85 7.19
C LEU A 260 -14.24 11.30 7.07
N GLN A 261 -14.45 11.81 5.87
CA GLN A 261 -14.72 13.23 5.62
C GLN A 261 -16.17 13.52 5.20
N ARG A 262 -16.94 12.50 4.82
CA ARG A 262 -18.32 12.67 4.32
C ARG A 262 -19.41 12.20 5.27
N PHE A 263 -19.07 11.47 6.33
CA PHE A 263 -20.02 10.89 7.23
C PHE A 263 -20.45 11.81 8.38
N GLY A 264 -21.74 11.83 8.66
CA GLY A 264 -22.25 12.42 9.90
C GLY A 264 -22.39 11.44 11.05
N ASN A 265 -22.84 10.22 10.78
CA ASN A 265 -22.93 9.14 11.77
C ASN A 265 -22.20 7.90 11.24
N ILE A 266 -20.89 7.88 11.47
CA ILE A 266 -20.02 6.78 11.05
C ILE A 266 -20.21 5.52 11.92
N GLU A 267 -20.71 5.67 13.16
CA GLU A 267 -20.79 4.60 14.16
C GLU A 267 -21.64 3.41 13.66
N GLU A 268 -22.84 3.66 13.12
CA GLU A 268 -23.74 2.61 12.63
C GLU A 268 -23.08 1.80 11.51
N THR A 269 -22.34 2.46 10.61
CA THR A 269 -21.62 1.79 9.52
C THR A 269 -20.47 0.94 10.07
N ILE A 270 -19.71 1.45 11.04
CA ILE A 270 -18.62 0.71 11.67
C ILE A 270 -19.16 -0.50 12.46
N GLU A 271 -20.23 -0.34 13.23
CA GLU A 271 -20.87 -1.45 13.94
C GLU A 271 -21.38 -2.53 12.99
N LEU A 272 -22.01 -2.12 11.88
CA LEU A 272 -22.49 -3.05 10.86
C LEU A 272 -21.34 -3.87 10.26
N LEU A 273 -20.22 -3.23 9.92
CA LEU A 273 -19.04 -3.89 9.42
C LEU A 273 -18.41 -4.81 10.47
N ASN A 274 -18.28 -4.36 11.72
CA ASN A 274 -17.74 -5.17 12.81
C ASN A 274 -18.58 -6.45 13.04
N ARG A 275 -19.91 -6.37 12.99
CA ARG A 275 -20.80 -7.53 13.08
C ARG A 275 -20.64 -8.51 11.91
N ARG A 276 -20.01 -8.11 10.83
CA ARG A 276 -19.67 -8.95 9.66
C ARG A 276 -18.20 -9.38 9.62
N GLY A 277 -17.49 -9.24 10.75
CA GLY A 277 -16.12 -9.71 10.90
C GLY A 277 -15.05 -8.76 10.36
N PHE A 278 -15.40 -7.50 10.04
CA PHE A 278 -14.40 -6.50 9.70
C PHE A 278 -13.80 -5.91 10.97
N PHE A 279 -12.49 -5.84 11.02
CA PHE A 279 -11.70 -5.24 12.10
C PHE A 279 -10.73 -4.19 11.54
N TYR A 280 -10.10 -3.42 12.41
CA TYR A 280 -9.22 -2.31 12.05
C TYR A 280 -8.06 -2.75 11.14
N ALA A 281 -7.71 -1.94 10.15
CA ALA A 281 -6.49 -2.06 9.35
C ALA A 281 -5.64 -0.80 9.42
N GLY A 282 -6.26 0.38 9.41
CA GLY A 282 -5.55 1.65 9.49
C GLY A 282 -6.22 2.80 8.76
N VAL A 283 -5.47 3.87 8.55
CA VAL A 283 -5.91 5.06 7.82
C VAL A 283 -5.24 5.12 6.46
N MET A 284 -6.03 5.42 5.43
CA MET A 284 -5.59 5.59 4.04
C MET A 284 -5.82 7.05 3.64
N TYR A 285 -4.75 7.83 3.48
CA TYR A 285 -4.85 9.25 3.14
C TYR A 285 -5.10 9.48 1.67
N SER A 286 -6.00 10.39 1.36
CA SER A 286 -6.33 10.84 0.00
C SER A 286 -6.55 9.70 -1.01
N LEU A 287 -7.10 8.58 -0.56
CA LEU A 287 -7.17 7.32 -1.31
C LEU A 287 -8.12 7.40 -2.51
N HIS A 288 -9.35 7.82 -2.28
CA HIS A 288 -10.37 7.97 -3.32
C HIS A 288 -10.84 9.41 -3.38
N GLY A 289 -10.77 10.04 -4.55
CA GLY A 289 -11.18 11.43 -4.74
C GLY A 289 -10.41 12.48 -3.92
N GLY A 290 -9.27 12.12 -3.35
CA GLY A 290 -8.46 12.99 -2.48
C GLY A 290 -8.92 13.02 -1.03
N GLU A 291 -9.84 12.16 -0.61
CA GLU A 291 -10.36 12.07 0.75
C GLU A 291 -9.70 10.95 1.56
N ASP A 292 -9.76 11.07 2.88
CA ASP A 292 -9.14 10.13 3.81
C ASP A 292 -10.17 9.06 4.23
N TYR A 293 -9.71 7.81 4.35
CA TYR A 293 -10.53 6.65 4.67
C TYR A 293 -10.01 5.89 5.88
N LEU A 294 -10.93 5.40 6.69
CA LEU A 294 -10.68 4.32 7.63
C LEU A 294 -10.78 3.00 6.86
N ARG A 295 -9.70 2.26 6.76
CA ARG A 295 -9.71 0.91 6.23
C ARG A 295 -9.97 -0.09 7.33
N LEU A 296 -11.00 -0.90 7.16
CA LEU A 296 -11.23 -2.12 7.91
C LEU A 296 -10.91 -3.32 7.01
N GLN A 297 -10.60 -4.47 7.62
CA GLN A 297 -10.24 -5.69 6.90
C GLN A 297 -10.98 -6.91 7.44
N ARG A 298 -11.26 -7.88 6.57
CA ARG A 298 -11.90 -9.15 6.90
C ARG A 298 -11.15 -10.29 6.21
N LYS A 299 -10.82 -11.32 6.97
CA LYS A 299 -10.26 -12.57 6.43
C LYS A 299 -11.37 -13.50 5.94
N ASN A 300 -11.25 -14.00 4.71
CA ASN A 300 -12.08 -15.07 4.17
C ASN A 300 -11.30 -16.38 4.06
N THR A 301 -10.04 -16.40 4.52
CA THR A 301 -9.18 -17.58 4.56
C THR A 301 -8.48 -17.68 5.89
N GLN A 302 -8.14 -18.87 6.32
CA GLN A 302 -7.28 -19.12 7.49
C GLN A 302 -5.78 -19.12 7.12
N ASN A 303 -5.45 -19.01 5.83
CA ASN A 303 -4.07 -19.05 5.34
C ASN A 303 -3.42 -17.66 5.36
N VAL A 304 -3.48 -16.98 6.52
CA VAL A 304 -2.85 -15.67 6.77
C VAL A 304 -1.84 -15.81 7.89
N ASP A 305 -0.63 -15.29 7.66
CA ASP A 305 0.37 -15.19 8.71
C ASP A 305 0.05 -14.03 9.64
N GLU A 306 0.11 -14.25 10.94
CA GLU A 306 -0.07 -13.26 12.00
C GLU A 306 1.06 -13.30 13.04
N GLU A 307 1.85 -14.38 13.01
CA GLU A 307 2.86 -14.67 14.04
C GLU A 307 4.24 -14.17 13.63
N ASP A 308 4.60 -14.29 12.35
CA ASP A 308 5.94 -14.01 11.83
C ASP A 308 6.05 -12.62 11.17
N LEU A 309 5.01 -11.78 11.30
CA LEU A 309 5.01 -10.42 10.76
C LEU A 309 6.05 -9.54 11.46
N GLN A 310 6.95 -8.97 10.68
CA GLN A 310 8.02 -8.12 11.20
C GLN A 310 7.69 -6.64 11.09
N CYS A 311 7.69 -5.93 12.22
CA CYS A 311 7.57 -4.47 12.30
C CYS A 311 8.91 -3.85 12.69
N TYR A 312 9.33 -2.81 11.97
CA TYR A 312 10.57 -2.12 12.25
C TYR A 312 10.46 -1.12 13.39
N SER A 313 9.37 -0.35 13.46
CA SER A 313 9.18 0.73 14.42
C SER A 313 8.32 0.31 15.62
N GLU A 314 8.47 1.03 16.74
CA GLU A 314 7.58 0.88 17.90
C GLU A 314 6.12 1.20 17.55
N PHE A 315 5.89 2.20 16.69
CA PHE A 315 4.53 2.53 16.26
C PHE A 315 3.95 1.45 15.36
N GLY A 316 4.72 0.88 14.44
CA GLY A 316 4.29 -0.27 13.64
C GLY A 316 3.92 -1.47 14.49
N GLN A 317 4.69 -1.75 15.56
CA GLN A 317 4.39 -2.81 16.53
C GLN A 317 3.11 -2.50 17.32
N TYR A 318 2.93 -1.25 17.76
CA TYR A 318 1.70 -0.80 18.44
C TYR A 318 0.47 -0.95 17.54
N LEU A 319 0.60 -0.51 16.26
CA LEU A 319 -0.46 -0.61 15.26
C LEU A 319 -0.85 -2.07 14.99
N LEU A 320 0.12 -2.95 14.76
CA LEU A 320 -0.12 -4.38 14.57
C LEU A 320 -0.77 -5.01 15.81
N GLY A 321 -0.27 -4.69 17.02
CA GLY A 321 -0.84 -5.17 18.28
C GLY A 321 -2.31 -4.79 18.43
N PHE A 322 -2.66 -3.53 18.14
CA PHE A 322 -4.04 -3.05 18.16
C PHE A 322 -4.92 -3.82 17.15
N ILE A 323 -4.43 -4.03 15.94
CA ILE A 323 -5.16 -4.75 14.87
C ILE A 323 -5.48 -6.19 15.29
N LEU A 324 -4.49 -6.91 15.82
CA LEU A 324 -4.67 -8.30 16.26
C LEU A 324 -5.59 -8.40 17.49
N GLU A 325 -5.57 -7.41 18.37
CA GLU A 325 -6.50 -7.35 19.51
C GLU A 325 -7.94 -7.07 19.04
N ASP A 326 -8.11 -6.13 18.12
CA ASP A 326 -9.43 -5.80 17.55
C ASP A 326 -10.02 -6.99 16.78
N GLU A 327 -9.19 -7.72 16.03
CA GLU A 327 -9.61 -8.96 15.36
C GLU A 327 -10.12 -10.01 16.36
N ARG A 328 -9.35 -10.30 17.43
CA ARG A 328 -9.76 -11.26 18.46
C ARG A 328 -11.07 -10.84 19.13
N ARG A 329 -11.27 -9.55 19.33
CA ARG A 329 -12.50 -9.01 19.88
C ARG A 329 -13.69 -9.24 18.92
N ILE A 330 -13.52 -8.90 17.64
CA ILE A 330 -14.56 -9.06 16.62
C ILE A 330 -14.94 -10.54 16.48
N SER A 331 -13.96 -11.44 16.44
CA SER A 331 -14.17 -12.88 16.31
C SER A 331 -14.95 -13.52 17.46
N ARG A 332 -15.06 -12.86 18.61
CA ARG A 332 -15.87 -13.33 19.77
C ARG A 332 -17.35 -13.01 19.65
N PHE A 333 -17.72 -12.08 18.77
CA PHE A 333 -19.11 -11.61 18.59
C PHE A 333 -19.74 -12.09 17.27
N GLY A 334 -19.00 -12.73 16.41
CA GLY A 334 -19.45 -13.41 15.18
C GLY A 334 -19.52 -14.91 15.38
#